data_fcfcc67b2054c2e9fe6cb204a75b7016
#
_entry.id   fcfcc67b2054c2e9fe6cb204a75b7016
#
_cell.length_a   1.000
_cell.length_b   1.000
_cell.length_c   1.000
_cell.angle_alpha   90.00
_cell.angle_beta   90.00
_cell.angle_gamma   90.00
#
_symmetry.space_group_name_H-M   'P 1'
#
loop_
_entity.id
_entity.type
_entity.pdbx_description
1 polymer ?
#
loop_
_entity_poly.entity_id
_entity_poly.type
_entity_poly.pdbx_seq_one_letter_code
_entity_poly.pdbx_strand_id
1 'polypeptide(L)'
;WGLEELLQFNIIGQAGVFMRKDVLQSVNYLDTDFHYLMDHQLWLKIASQYLVKHIDDFWAAARFHPLAKNISQPSGFGDEAFRIYAWIQAQPDLQKCFNENEHKIKAGAYHLKARYLLDGGSNWEAFRTYLRCVFLNPTVLFQEKNRIMYSLINSIINIEKLKQHHHEGRSGKITLKNLNYLIDYLR
;
A
#
# COMPACT_ATOMS: atom_id res chain seq x y z
N TRP A 1 8.28 -11.90 10.21
CA TRP A 1 6.98 -11.20 10.22
C TRP A 1 6.34 -11.32 11.59
N GLY A 2 5.99 -10.19 12.15
CA GLY A 2 5.34 -10.11 13.45
C GLY A 2 4.33 -8.96 13.49
N LEU A 3 3.83 -8.69 14.68
CA LEU A 3 2.82 -7.65 14.91
C LEU A 3 3.33 -6.26 14.50
N GLU A 4 4.60 -5.94 14.76
CA GLU A 4 5.16 -4.61 14.45
C GLU A 4 5.18 -4.31 12.95
N GLU A 5 5.56 -5.27 12.12
CA GLU A 5 5.55 -5.13 10.67
C GLU A 5 4.12 -4.95 10.14
N LEU A 6 3.17 -5.70 10.68
CA LEU A 6 1.75 -5.57 10.29
C LEU A 6 1.17 -4.23 10.72
N LEU A 7 1.48 -3.75 11.93
CA LEU A 7 1.05 -2.43 12.40
C LEU A 7 1.55 -1.29 11.49
N GLN A 8 2.70 -1.46 10.85
CA GLN A 8 3.23 -0.51 9.86
C GLN A 8 2.65 -0.69 8.45
N PHE A 9 1.55 -1.41 8.32
CA PHE A 9 0.84 -1.68 7.05
C PHE A 9 1.67 -2.43 6.01
N ASN A 10 2.57 -3.32 6.46
CA ASN A 10 3.15 -4.30 5.56
C ASN A 10 2.10 -5.37 5.25
N ILE A 11 1.59 -5.35 4.02
CA ILE A 11 0.46 -6.18 3.62
C ILE A 11 0.91 -7.60 3.28
N ILE A 12 0.23 -8.59 3.86
CA ILE A 12 0.38 -10.01 3.50
C ILE A 12 -0.70 -10.36 2.47
N GLY A 13 -0.28 -10.94 1.34
CA GLY A 13 -1.21 -11.41 0.33
C GLY A 13 -2.07 -12.57 0.83
N GLN A 14 -3.38 -12.41 0.84
CA GLN A 14 -4.34 -13.38 1.39
C GLN A 14 -4.21 -14.78 0.78
N ALA A 15 -3.91 -14.90 -0.51
CA ALA A 15 -3.88 -16.17 -1.23
C ALA A 15 -2.85 -17.18 -0.67
N GLY A 16 -1.76 -16.69 -0.04
CA GLY A 16 -0.70 -17.52 0.53
C GLY A 16 -0.80 -17.72 2.04
N VAL A 17 -1.94 -17.40 2.67
CA VAL A 17 -2.08 -17.49 4.13
C VAL A 17 -2.87 -18.74 4.53
N PHE A 18 -2.29 -19.50 5.43
CA PHE A 18 -2.93 -20.65 6.08
C PHE A 18 -3.07 -20.35 7.58
N MET A 19 -4.23 -20.67 8.13
CA MET A 19 -4.52 -20.45 9.54
C MET A 19 -5.29 -21.59 10.14
N ARG A 20 -5.11 -21.82 11.43
CA ARG A 20 -5.88 -22.82 12.15
C ARG A 20 -7.31 -22.30 12.38
N LYS A 21 -8.29 -23.20 12.31
CA LYS A 21 -9.69 -22.86 12.49
C LYS A 21 -10.00 -22.33 13.90
N ASP A 22 -9.39 -22.92 14.94
CA ASP A 22 -9.55 -22.46 16.31
C ASP A 22 -9.02 -21.06 16.56
N VAL A 23 -7.90 -20.69 15.91
CA VAL A 23 -7.36 -19.33 15.93
C VAL A 23 -8.33 -18.35 15.27
N LEU A 24 -8.88 -18.73 14.10
CA LEU A 24 -9.86 -17.88 13.39
C LEU A 24 -11.12 -17.67 14.24
N GLN A 25 -11.58 -18.72 14.96
CA GLN A 25 -12.72 -18.62 15.86
C GLN A 25 -12.42 -17.73 17.07
N SER A 26 -11.23 -17.83 17.68
CA SER A 26 -10.86 -17.06 18.87
C SER A 26 -10.79 -15.55 18.62
N VAL A 27 -10.43 -15.13 17.38
CA VAL A 27 -10.40 -13.71 16.99
C VAL A 27 -11.72 -13.23 16.38
N ASN A 28 -12.78 -14.01 16.47
CA ASN A 28 -14.12 -13.70 15.98
C ASN A 28 -14.15 -13.37 14.47
N TYR A 29 -13.46 -14.18 13.65
CA TYR A 29 -13.48 -14.10 12.18
C TYR A 29 -13.14 -12.74 11.59
N LEU A 30 -13.50 -12.55 10.32
CA LEU A 30 -13.41 -11.28 9.60
C LEU A 30 -14.41 -10.26 10.14
N ASP A 31 -14.01 -9.01 10.15
CA ASP A 31 -14.87 -7.88 10.46
C ASP A 31 -15.42 -7.31 9.16
N THR A 32 -16.75 -7.39 8.98
CA THR A 32 -17.44 -6.97 7.76
C THR A 32 -17.56 -5.45 7.61
N ASP A 33 -17.22 -4.70 8.64
CA ASP A 33 -17.14 -3.24 8.57
C ASP A 33 -15.95 -2.76 7.72
N PHE A 34 -14.93 -3.62 7.55
CA PHE A 34 -13.82 -3.39 6.63
C PHE A 34 -14.08 -4.06 5.30
N HIS A 35 -13.85 -3.35 4.19
CA HIS A 35 -14.19 -3.83 2.85
C HIS A 35 -12.97 -4.06 1.94
N TYR A 36 -11.92 -3.27 2.11
CA TYR A 36 -10.70 -3.31 1.30
C TYR A 36 -9.53 -3.99 2.00
N LEU A 37 -9.42 -3.81 3.31
CA LEU A 37 -8.31 -4.29 4.14
C LEU A 37 -8.81 -5.21 5.28
N MET A 38 -9.94 -5.88 5.08
CA MET A 38 -10.50 -6.82 6.08
C MET A 38 -9.54 -7.94 6.44
N ASP A 39 -8.77 -8.41 5.47
CA ASP A 39 -7.72 -9.40 5.67
C ASP A 39 -6.58 -8.84 6.53
N HIS A 40 -6.14 -7.64 6.26
CA HIS A 40 -5.10 -6.99 7.05
C HIS A 40 -5.53 -6.76 8.50
N GLN A 41 -6.77 -6.34 8.73
CA GLN A 41 -7.34 -6.22 10.07
C GLN A 41 -7.38 -7.57 10.79
N LEU A 42 -7.75 -8.65 10.09
CA LEU A 42 -7.71 -10.01 10.64
C LEU A 42 -6.28 -10.43 11.02
N TRP A 43 -5.28 -10.13 10.17
CA TRP A 43 -3.87 -10.43 10.48
C TRP A 43 -3.40 -9.71 11.74
N LEU A 44 -3.82 -8.48 11.96
CA LEU A 44 -3.54 -7.73 13.19
C LEU A 44 -4.16 -8.41 14.42
N LYS A 45 -5.43 -8.84 14.33
CA LYS A 45 -6.11 -9.58 15.42
C LYS A 45 -5.39 -10.89 15.74
N ILE A 46 -4.95 -11.62 14.73
CA ILE A 46 -4.22 -12.88 14.92
C ILE A 46 -2.83 -12.61 15.51
N ALA A 47 -2.07 -11.68 14.93
CA ALA A 47 -0.70 -11.42 15.34
C ALA A 47 -0.58 -10.78 16.74
N SER A 48 -1.66 -10.17 17.25
CA SER A 48 -1.69 -9.66 18.64
C SER A 48 -1.75 -10.78 19.68
N GLN A 49 -2.19 -11.98 19.30
CA GLN A 49 -2.42 -13.09 20.24
C GLN A 49 -1.61 -14.34 19.91
N TYR A 50 -1.19 -14.51 18.65
CA TYR A 50 -0.56 -15.72 18.15
C TYR A 50 0.70 -15.41 17.33
N LEU A 51 1.63 -16.37 17.32
CA LEU A 51 2.82 -16.29 16.47
C LEU A 51 2.45 -16.49 15.00
N VAL A 52 2.93 -15.59 14.16
CA VAL A 52 2.86 -15.68 12.70
C VAL A 52 4.22 -16.13 12.18
N LYS A 53 4.24 -17.15 11.31
CA LYS A 53 5.45 -17.68 10.71
C LYS A 53 5.43 -17.45 9.21
N HIS A 54 6.48 -16.86 8.68
CA HIS A 54 6.74 -16.82 7.24
C HIS A 54 7.42 -18.12 6.79
N ILE A 55 6.97 -18.65 5.67
CA ILE A 55 7.60 -19.80 4.98
C ILE A 55 8.05 -19.26 3.63
N ASP A 56 9.35 -19.36 3.36
CA ASP A 56 9.97 -18.88 2.13
C ASP A 56 9.76 -19.92 1.01
N ASP A 57 8.53 -19.99 0.48
CA ASP A 57 8.13 -20.87 -0.60
C ASP A 57 6.93 -20.29 -1.37
N PHE A 58 6.68 -20.78 -2.59
CA PHE A 58 5.56 -20.35 -3.44
C PHE A 58 4.33 -21.21 -3.19
N TRP A 59 3.39 -20.72 -2.40
CA TRP A 59 2.16 -21.45 -2.06
C TRP A 59 0.94 -21.03 -2.87
N ALA A 60 0.98 -19.87 -3.51
CA ALA A 60 -0.14 -19.36 -4.27
C ALA A 60 0.30 -18.35 -5.33
N ALA A 61 -0.57 -18.13 -6.32
CA ALA A 61 -0.43 -17.09 -7.33
C ALA A 61 -1.67 -16.19 -7.35
N ALA A 62 -1.46 -14.88 -7.37
CA ALA A 62 -2.53 -13.91 -7.53
C ALA A 62 -2.68 -13.51 -9.00
N ARG A 63 -3.92 -13.54 -9.48
CA ARG A 63 -4.23 -13.10 -10.85
C ARG A 63 -4.31 -11.57 -10.90
N PHE A 64 -3.53 -10.98 -11.79
CA PHE A 64 -3.66 -9.57 -12.12
C PHE A 64 -4.73 -9.38 -13.22
N HIS A 65 -5.72 -8.52 -12.98
CA HIS A 65 -6.69 -8.12 -14.00
C HIS A 65 -7.25 -6.71 -13.71
N PRO A 66 -7.66 -5.95 -14.75
CA PRO A 66 -8.06 -4.54 -14.58
C PRO A 66 -9.26 -4.30 -13.66
N LEU A 67 -10.12 -5.31 -13.47
CA LEU A 67 -11.31 -5.23 -12.59
C LEU A 67 -11.00 -5.62 -11.14
N ALA A 68 -9.76 -5.95 -10.81
CA ALA A 68 -9.39 -6.22 -9.42
C ALA A 68 -9.59 -4.96 -8.56
N LYS A 69 -10.12 -5.11 -7.34
CA LYS A 69 -10.45 -3.98 -6.44
C LYS A 69 -9.27 -3.03 -6.23
N ASN A 70 -8.09 -3.58 -6.03
CA ASN A 70 -6.86 -2.80 -5.82
C ASN A 70 -6.46 -1.94 -7.02
N ILE A 71 -7.01 -2.21 -8.20
CA ILE A 71 -6.77 -1.46 -9.44
C ILE A 71 -7.95 -0.54 -9.73
N SER A 72 -9.18 -1.05 -9.63
CA SER A 72 -10.40 -0.31 -9.99
C SER A 72 -10.87 0.65 -8.90
N GLN A 73 -10.50 0.44 -7.64
CA GLN A 73 -10.96 1.22 -6.49
C GLN A 73 -9.80 1.55 -5.51
N PRO A 74 -8.70 2.12 -6.00
CA PRO A 74 -7.49 2.30 -5.17
C PRO A 74 -7.69 3.26 -4.00
N SER A 75 -8.54 4.29 -4.12
CA SER A 75 -8.81 5.26 -3.06
C SER A 75 -9.40 4.61 -1.80
N GLY A 76 -10.27 3.61 -1.97
CA GLY A 76 -10.89 2.89 -0.85
C GLY A 76 -9.90 2.22 0.08
N PHE A 77 -8.82 1.66 -0.46
CA PHE A 77 -7.73 1.09 0.34
C PHE A 77 -7.03 2.14 1.20
N GLY A 78 -6.77 3.32 0.62
CA GLY A 78 -6.12 4.41 1.33
C GLY A 78 -6.95 4.97 2.48
N ASP A 79 -8.26 5.10 2.29
CA ASP A 79 -9.16 5.60 3.32
C ASP A 79 -9.38 4.55 4.42
N GLU A 80 -9.47 3.27 4.04
CA GLU A 80 -9.61 2.19 5.01
C GLU A 80 -8.33 1.96 5.83
N ALA A 81 -7.14 2.29 5.32
CA ALA A 81 -5.91 2.28 6.11
C ALA A 81 -6.02 3.21 7.32
N PHE A 82 -6.63 4.39 7.18
CA PHE A 82 -6.84 5.29 8.31
C PHE A 82 -7.96 4.83 9.24
N ARG A 83 -8.95 4.09 8.75
CA ARG A 83 -9.94 3.43 9.62
C ARG A 83 -9.29 2.33 10.45
N ILE A 84 -8.38 1.54 9.86
CA ILE A 84 -7.60 0.54 10.61
C ILE A 84 -6.67 1.23 11.60
N TYR A 85 -6.01 2.32 11.26
CA TYR A 85 -5.20 3.10 12.19
C TYR A 85 -6.02 3.53 13.43
N ALA A 86 -7.22 4.08 13.22
CA ALA A 86 -8.12 4.46 14.31
C ALA A 86 -8.61 3.23 15.10
N TRP A 87 -8.85 2.11 14.44
CA TRP A 87 -9.21 0.85 15.09
C TRP A 87 -8.07 0.33 15.97
N ILE A 88 -6.81 0.34 15.48
CA ILE A 88 -5.62 -0.05 16.27
C ILE A 88 -5.54 0.80 17.55
N GLN A 89 -5.73 2.10 17.42
CA GLN A 89 -5.70 3.05 18.53
C GLN A 89 -6.75 2.73 19.60
N ALA A 90 -7.87 2.16 19.23
CA ALA A 90 -8.96 1.80 20.14
C ALA A 90 -8.80 0.41 20.78
N GLN A 91 -7.83 -0.43 20.35
CA GLN A 91 -7.66 -1.79 20.88
C GLN A 91 -6.80 -1.81 22.15
N PRO A 92 -7.30 -2.24 23.30
CA PRO A 92 -6.52 -2.30 24.55
C PRO A 92 -5.26 -3.17 24.41
N ASP A 93 -5.36 -4.30 23.72
CA ASP A 93 -4.26 -5.26 23.54
C ASP A 93 -3.13 -4.70 22.66
N LEU A 94 -3.39 -3.69 21.85
CA LEU A 94 -2.44 -3.06 20.95
C LEU A 94 -1.86 -1.74 21.49
N GLN A 95 -2.42 -1.20 22.58
CA GLN A 95 -2.06 0.12 23.12
C GLN A 95 -0.56 0.29 23.39
N LYS A 96 0.08 -0.71 23.98
CA LYS A 96 1.52 -0.63 24.25
C LYS A 96 2.32 -0.50 22.96
N CYS A 97 2.12 -1.40 22.00
CA CYS A 97 2.78 -1.37 20.71
C CYS A 97 2.44 -0.09 19.94
N PHE A 98 1.21 0.38 20.01
CA PHE A 98 0.77 1.61 19.37
C PHE A 98 1.52 2.82 19.93
N ASN A 99 1.56 3.00 21.23
CA ASN A 99 2.20 4.15 21.88
C ASN A 99 3.71 4.20 21.60
N GLU A 100 4.37 3.04 21.55
CA GLU A 100 5.81 2.93 21.26
C GLU A 100 6.13 3.21 19.78
N ASN A 101 5.18 2.99 18.87
CA ASN A 101 5.41 3.04 17.42
C ASN A 101 4.43 3.94 16.65
N GLU A 102 3.68 4.82 17.31
CA GLU A 102 2.61 5.62 16.69
C GLU A 102 3.05 6.30 15.39
N HIS A 103 4.23 6.95 15.40
CA HIS A 103 4.75 7.63 14.21
C HIS A 103 4.98 6.69 13.02
N LYS A 104 5.50 5.49 13.29
CA LYS A 104 5.75 4.48 12.26
C LYS A 104 4.44 3.90 11.71
N ILE A 105 3.48 3.61 12.61
CA ILE A 105 2.15 3.10 12.26
C ILE A 105 1.43 4.12 11.38
N LYS A 106 1.43 5.38 11.78
CA LYS A 106 0.82 6.47 11.01
C LYS A 106 1.52 6.69 9.68
N ALA A 107 2.86 6.62 9.65
CA ALA A 107 3.64 6.65 8.43
C ALA A 107 3.26 5.50 7.49
N GLY A 108 3.08 4.28 8.01
CA GLY A 108 2.62 3.12 7.26
C GLY A 108 1.26 3.33 6.60
N ALA A 109 0.29 3.90 7.32
CA ALA A 109 -1.02 4.24 6.77
C ALA A 109 -0.91 5.27 5.62
N TYR A 110 -0.09 6.32 5.80
CA TYR A 110 0.19 7.27 4.72
C TYR A 110 0.92 6.62 3.55
N HIS A 111 1.88 5.74 3.81
CA HIS A 111 2.61 5.02 2.77
C HIS A 111 1.66 4.17 1.91
N LEU A 112 0.79 3.38 2.55
CA LEU A 112 -0.20 2.59 1.85
C LEU A 112 -1.13 3.46 1.01
N LYS A 113 -1.67 4.54 1.60
CA LYS A 113 -2.52 5.49 0.88
C LYS A 113 -1.80 6.10 -0.32
N ALA A 114 -0.56 6.53 -0.17
CA ALA A 114 0.21 7.14 -1.25
C ALA A 114 0.43 6.17 -2.42
N ARG A 115 0.74 4.90 -2.13
CA ARG A 115 0.89 3.85 -3.14
C ARG A 115 -0.40 3.66 -3.95
N TYR A 116 -1.53 3.50 -3.29
CA TYR A 116 -2.81 3.32 -3.97
C TYR A 116 -3.26 4.56 -4.74
N LEU A 117 -3.03 5.76 -4.23
CA LEU A 117 -3.27 7.00 -4.97
C LEU A 117 -2.44 7.08 -6.25
N LEU A 118 -1.16 6.67 -6.17
CA LEU A 118 -0.27 6.65 -7.33
C LEU A 118 -0.73 5.62 -8.36
N ASP A 119 -1.05 4.41 -7.93
CA ASP A 119 -1.54 3.33 -8.78
C ASP A 119 -2.90 3.69 -9.43
N GLY A 120 -3.71 4.52 -8.77
CA GLY A 120 -4.96 5.09 -9.28
C GLY A 120 -4.80 6.35 -10.14
N GLY A 121 -3.56 6.79 -10.43
CA GLY A 121 -3.27 7.95 -11.27
C GLY A 121 -3.42 9.31 -10.58
N SER A 122 -3.74 9.36 -9.28
CA SER A 122 -3.84 10.60 -8.49
C SER A 122 -2.47 11.11 -8.06
N ASN A 123 -1.61 11.44 -9.05
CA ASN A 123 -0.19 11.68 -8.87
C ASN A 123 0.12 12.80 -7.86
N TRP A 124 -0.58 13.95 -7.93
CA TRP A 124 -0.36 15.07 -7.03
C TRP A 124 -0.73 14.74 -5.57
N GLU A 125 -1.87 14.06 -5.38
CA GLU A 125 -2.28 13.63 -4.05
C GLU A 125 -1.34 12.56 -3.49
N ALA A 126 -0.87 11.63 -4.34
CA ALA A 126 0.13 10.64 -3.97
C ALA A 126 1.41 11.33 -3.49
N PHE A 127 1.93 12.29 -4.26
CA PHE A 127 3.13 13.05 -3.89
C PHE A 127 2.97 13.74 -2.53
N ARG A 128 1.88 14.49 -2.32
CA ARG A 128 1.61 15.15 -1.04
C ARG A 128 1.49 14.17 0.12
N THR A 129 0.93 12.99 -0.15
CA THR A 129 0.76 11.94 0.85
C THR A 129 2.11 11.29 1.19
N TYR A 130 2.98 11.07 0.20
CA TYR A 130 4.36 10.64 0.43
C TYR A 130 5.16 11.64 1.26
N LEU A 131 5.02 12.96 1.03
CA LEU A 131 5.69 13.96 1.85
C LEU A 131 5.29 13.87 3.33
N ARG A 132 4.00 13.64 3.61
CA ARG A 132 3.53 13.41 4.99
C ARG A 132 4.12 12.13 5.59
N CYS A 133 4.23 11.07 4.78
CA CYS A 133 4.86 9.83 5.20
C CYS A 133 6.34 10.04 5.55
N VAL A 134 7.11 10.72 4.69
CA VAL A 134 8.53 11.02 4.88
C VAL A 134 8.75 11.92 6.11
N PHE A 135 7.85 12.86 6.38
CA PHE A 135 7.92 13.69 7.59
C PHE A 135 7.81 12.86 8.88
N LEU A 136 6.97 11.83 8.89
CA LEU A 136 6.78 10.93 10.04
C LEU A 136 7.88 9.86 10.12
N ASN A 137 8.35 9.38 8.98
CA ASN A 137 9.38 8.36 8.87
C ASN A 137 10.31 8.65 7.68
N PRO A 138 11.44 9.34 7.91
CA PRO A 138 12.37 9.73 6.83
C PRO A 138 12.97 8.57 6.04
N THR A 139 13.00 7.35 6.61
CA THR A 139 13.55 6.17 5.91
C THR A 139 12.76 5.82 4.65
N VAL A 140 11.48 6.18 4.61
CA VAL A 140 10.62 5.99 3.44
C VAL A 140 11.13 6.73 2.21
N LEU A 141 11.81 7.87 2.40
CA LEU A 141 12.42 8.59 1.27
C LEU A 141 13.42 7.72 0.50
N PHE A 142 14.23 6.94 1.20
CA PHE A 142 15.20 6.06 0.56
C PHE A 142 14.56 4.83 -0.08
N GLN A 143 13.52 4.30 0.55
CA GLN A 143 12.81 3.11 0.08
C GLN A 143 11.93 3.41 -1.16
N GLU A 144 11.26 4.56 -1.17
CA GLU A 144 10.25 4.93 -2.17
C GLU A 144 10.67 6.11 -3.06
N LYS A 145 11.95 6.45 -3.09
CA LYS A 145 12.46 7.62 -3.86
C LYS A 145 11.96 7.66 -5.30
N ASN A 146 11.96 6.52 -5.98
CA ASN A 146 11.53 6.43 -7.38
C ASN A 146 10.04 6.73 -7.53
N ARG A 147 9.19 6.20 -6.65
CA ARG A 147 7.74 6.46 -6.66
C ARG A 147 7.41 7.91 -6.30
N ILE A 148 8.14 8.48 -5.34
CA ILE A 148 7.99 9.89 -4.97
C ILE A 148 8.35 10.79 -6.15
N MET A 149 9.49 10.55 -6.79
CA MET A 149 9.92 11.30 -7.98
C MET A 149 8.94 11.10 -9.15
N TYR A 150 8.49 9.87 -9.40
CA TYR A 150 7.51 9.59 -10.44
C TYR A 150 6.20 10.34 -10.20
N SER A 151 5.68 10.35 -8.95
CA SER A 151 4.46 11.07 -8.60
C SER A 151 4.60 12.58 -8.81
N LEU A 152 5.75 13.17 -8.45
CA LEU A 152 6.04 14.59 -8.67
C LEU A 152 6.12 14.92 -10.16
N ILE A 153 6.91 14.18 -10.93
CA ILE A 153 7.09 14.41 -12.36
C ILE A 153 5.76 14.29 -13.10
N ASN A 154 4.98 13.25 -12.83
CA ASN A 154 3.68 13.06 -13.47
C ASN A 154 2.65 14.12 -13.05
N SER A 155 2.75 14.67 -11.86
CA SER A 155 1.84 15.75 -11.44
C SER A 155 2.09 17.06 -12.19
N ILE A 156 3.34 17.31 -12.61
CA ILE A 156 3.75 18.54 -13.31
C ILE A 156 3.60 18.38 -14.83
N ILE A 157 4.10 17.30 -15.39
CA ILE A 157 4.27 17.15 -16.84
C ILE A 157 3.11 16.36 -17.48
N ASN A 158 2.31 15.65 -16.68
CA ASN A 158 1.25 14.75 -17.12
C ASN A 158 1.72 13.83 -18.28
N ILE A 159 2.74 13.02 -17.99
CA ILE A 159 3.46 12.18 -18.98
C ILE A 159 2.49 11.27 -19.77
N GLU A 160 1.35 10.89 -19.18
CA GLU A 160 0.34 10.09 -19.89
C GLU A 160 -0.35 10.87 -21.02
N LYS A 161 -0.64 12.16 -20.82
CA LYS A 161 -1.14 13.02 -21.92
C LYS A 161 -0.10 13.25 -23.00
N LEU A 162 1.18 13.35 -22.63
CA LEU A 162 2.27 13.42 -23.60
C LEU A 162 2.40 12.13 -24.43
N LYS A 163 2.19 10.96 -23.82
CA LYS A 163 2.17 9.69 -24.55
C LYS A 163 1.01 9.60 -25.54
N GLN A 164 -0.20 10.02 -25.17
CA GLN A 164 -1.36 10.04 -26.07
C GLN A 164 -1.16 11.01 -27.23
N HIS A 165 -0.67 12.23 -27.01
CA HIS A 165 -0.37 13.18 -28.09
C HIS A 165 0.73 12.69 -29.03
N HIS A 166 1.70 11.90 -28.54
CA HIS A 166 2.75 11.32 -29.38
C HIS A 166 2.25 10.16 -30.25
N HIS A 167 1.20 9.45 -29.84
CA HIS A 167 0.55 8.43 -30.67
C HIS A 167 -0.33 9.04 -31.77
N GLU A 168 -0.89 10.23 -31.54
CA GLU A 168 -1.74 10.94 -32.50
C GLU A 168 -0.93 11.83 -33.50
N GLY A 169 0.29 12.24 -33.14
CA GLY A 169 1.16 13.11 -33.93
C GLY A 169 2.37 12.38 -34.49
N ARG A 170 2.23 11.74 -35.69
CA ARG A 170 3.38 11.29 -36.47
C ARG A 170 4.09 12.49 -37.06
N SER A 171 5.00 13.12 -36.38
CA SER A 171 6.19 13.78 -36.97
C SER A 171 7.07 14.42 -35.89
N GLY A 172 8.27 13.89 -35.67
CA GLY A 172 9.30 14.53 -34.82
C GLY A 172 10.05 13.53 -33.92
N LYS A 173 11.29 13.26 -34.31
CA LYS A 173 12.21 12.34 -33.63
C LYS A 173 12.57 12.79 -32.23
N ILE A 174 11.78 12.35 -31.23
CA ILE A 174 12.31 12.10 -29.90
C ILE A 174 12.05 10.62 -29.66
N THR A 175 13.11 9.84 -29.50
CA THR A 175 13.04 8.40 -29.48
C THR A 175 12.30 7.96 -28.20
N LEU A 176 11.06 7.48 -28.35
CA LEU A 176 10.23 6.84 -27.30
C LEU A 176 11.01 5.82 -26.42
N LYS A 177 12.10 5.28 -26.95
CA LYS A 177 13.01 4.40 -26.24
C LYS A 177 13.58 5.00 -24.95
N ASN A 178 13.93 6.30 -24.95
CA ASN A 178 14.52 6.96 -23.79
C ASN A 178 13.48 7.32 -22.72
N LEU A 179 12.23 7.59 -23.15
CA LEU A 179 11.15 7.91 -22.22
C LEU A 179 10.61 6.64 -21.54
N ASN A 180 10.49 5.53 -22.27
CA ASN A 180 10.10 4.24 -21.71
C ASN A 180 11.15 3.72 -20.73
N TYR A 181 12.44 3.86 -21.03
CA TYR A 181 13.51 3.48 -20.11
C TYR A 181 13.47 4.27 -18.79
N LEU A 182 13.18 5.58 -18.87
CA LEU A 182 13.04 6.42 -17.69
C LEU A 182 11.82 6.02 -16.82
N ILE A 183 10.72 5.64 -17.46
CA ILE A 183 9.49 5.22 -16.79
C ILE A 183 9.64 3.84 -16.16
N ASP A 184 10.28 2.90 -16.84
CA ASP A 184 10.55 1.55 -16.33
C ASP A 184 11.58 1.58 -15.18
N TYR A 185 12.50 2.55 -15.20
CA TYR A 185 13.46 2.77 -14.13
C TYR A 185 12.84 3.43 -12.89
N LEU A 186 11.77 4.22 -13.08
CA LEU A 186 11.07 4.94 -12.00
C LEU A 186 9.88 4.15 -11.40
N ARG A 187 9.43 3.07 -12.03
CA ARG A 187 8.44 2.12 -11.50
C ARG A 187 9.07 1.07 -10.63
#